data_8316b1d1eddcea054931c3b668f80b24
#
_entry.id   8316b1d1eddcea054931c3b668f80b24
#
_cell.length_a   1.000
_cell.length_b   1.000
_cell.length_c   1.000
_cell.angle_alpha   90.00
_cell.angle_beta   90.00
_cell.angle_gamma   90.00
#
_symmetry.space_group_name_H-M   'P 1'
#
loop_
_entity.id
_entity.type
_entity.pdbx_description
1 polymer ?
#
loop_
_entity_poly.entity_id
_entity_poly.type
_entity_poly.pdbx_seq_one_letter_code
_entity_poly.pdbx_strand_id
1 'polypeptide(L)' 'MRYAIGIDLGGTNIAAGIVTEDYKLLEKGSVPTKAQRPWQEVAADMARLAMELVEKAGLSRADCAGIGVGSPGI' A
#
# COMPACT_ATOMS: atom_id res chain seq x y z
N MET A 1 6.98 -14.92 -7.90
CA MET A 1 7.90 -13.85 -7.43
C MET A 1 7.40 -13.33 -6.10
N ARG A 2 8.24 -13.35 -5.09
CA ARG A 2 7.86 -12.82 -3.78
C ARG A 2 8.02 -11.31 -3.75
N TYR A 3 7.13 -10.65 -3.05
CA TYR A 3 7.13 -9.20 -2.93
C TYR A 3 6.58 -8.79 -1.57
N ALA A 4 6.79 -7.55 -1.22
CA ALA A 4 6.18 -6.94 -0.03
C ALA A 4 5.46 -5.67 -0.44
N ILE A 5 4.46 -5.28 0.35
CA ILE A 5 3.73 -4.03 0.15
C ILE A 5 4.10 -3.08 1.28
N GLY A 6 4.53 -1.89 0.93
CA GLY A 6 4.76 -0.82 1.90
C GLY A 6 3.67 0.22 1.77
N ILE A 7 3.07 0.60 2.89
CA ILE A 7 2.03 1.64 2.92
C ILE A 7 2.48 2.76 3.83
N ASP A 8 2.41 3.98 3.33
CA ASP A 8 2.77 5.18 4.06
C ASP A 8 1.47 5.96 4.31
N LEU A 9 1.04 5.99 5.56
CA LEU A 9 -0.18 6.70 5.95
C LEU A 9 0.16 8.11 6.39
N GLY A 10 -0.02 9.05 5.48
CA GLY A 10 0.19 10.46 5.78
C GLY A 10 -1.11 11.18 6.11
N GLY A 11 -1.00 12.37 6.64
CA GLY A 11 -2.17 13.19 6.96
C GLY A 11 -2.97 13.63 5.74
N THR A 12 -2.31 13.73 4.59
CA THR A 12 -2.92 14.21 3.34
C THR A 12 -3.16 13.08 2.35
N ASN A 13 -2.21 12.18 2.22
CA ASN A 13 -2.29 11.10 1.24
C ASN A 13 -1.85 9.78 1.85
N ILE A 14 -2.44 8.71 1.34
CA ILE A 14 -1.99 7.35 1.58
C ILE A 14 -1.20 6.93 0.36
N ALA A 15 0.04 6.53 0.54
CA ALA A 15 0.88 6.05 -0.55
C ALA A 15 1.20 4.58 -0.33
N ALA A 16 1.33 3.83 -1.40
CA ALA A 16 1.69 2.41 -1.30
C ALA A 16 2.62 2.04 -2.44
N GLY A 17 3.43 1.03 -2.21
CA GLY A 17 4.32 0.51 -3.23
C GLY A 17 4.54 -0.99 -3.08
N ILE A 18 4.86 -1.64 -4.18
CA ILE A 18 5.22 -3.05 -4.21
C ILE A 18 6.71 -3.15 -4.44
N VAL A 19 7.40 -3.83 -3.53
CA VAL A 19 8.85 -3.99 -3.57
C VAL A 19 9.18 -5.48 -3.71
N THR A 20 10.03 -5.82 -4.66
CA THR A 20 10.45 -7.20 -4.88
C THR A 20 11.59 -7.59 -3.94
N GLU A 21 11.95 -8.88 -3.96
CA GLU A 21 13.02 -9.41 -3.11
C GLU A 21 14.38 -8.74 -3.37
N ASP A 22 14.60 -8.25 -4.58
CA ASP A 22 15.83 -7.54 -4.92
C ASP A 22 15.68 -6.02 -4.75
N TYR A 23 14.73 -5.59 -3.93
CA TYR A 23 14.52 -4.19 -3.55
C TYR A 23 14.15 -3.27 -4.70
N LYS A 24 13.51 -3.80 -5.71
CA LYS A 24 13.00 -2.98 -6.81
C LYS A 24 11.56 -2.61 -6.59
N LEU A 25 11.24 -1.35 -6.81
CA LEU A 25 9.86 -0.85 -6.75
C LEU A 25 9.17 -1.19 -8.07
N LEU A 26 8.19 -2.09 -8.02
CA LEU A 26 7.46 -2.50 -9.22
C LEU A 26 6.28 -1.59 -9.54
N GLU A 27 5.52 -1.22 -8.53
CA GLU A 27 4.35 -0.38 -8.68
C GLU A 27 4.21 0.54 -7.50
N LYS A 28 3.61 1.68 -7.72
CA LYS A 28 3.29 2.61 -6.64
C LYS A 28 2.01 3.35 -6.97
N GLY A 29 1.35 3.85 -5.94
CA GLY A 29 0.14 4.63 -6.10
C GLY A 29 -0.16 5.39 -4.83
N SER A 30 -1.11 6.31 -4.93
CA SER A 30 -1.56 7.05 -3.77
C SER A 30 -3.01 7.46 -3.93
N VAL A 31 -3.67 7.68 -2.79
CA VAL A 31 -5.03 8.20 -2.74
C VAL A 31 -5.11 9.22 -1.61
N PRO A 32 -6.07 10.17 -1.66
CA PRO A 32 -6.24 11.12 -0.56
C PRO A 32 -6.64 10.41 0.73
N THR A 33 -6.06 10.81 1.86
CA THR A 33 -6.40 10.23 3.14
C THR A 33 -7.81 10.60 3.60
N LYS A 34 -8.19 11.86 3.42
CA LYS A 34 -9.47 12.38 3.89
C LYS A 34 -9.65 12.07 5.38
N ALA A 35 -8.77 12.61 6.20
CA ALA A 35 -8.61 12.21 7.60
C ALA A 35 -9.83 12.46 8.49
N GLN A 36 -10.83 13.22 8.05
CA GLN A 36 -11.99 13.55 8.84
C GLN A 36 -13.09 12.51 8.78
N ARG A 37 -12.77 11.28 8.44
CA ARG A 37 -13.73 10.17 8.35
C ARG A 37 -13.33 9.06 9.30
N PRO A 38 -14.23 8.10 9.59
CA PRO A 38 -13.88 7.00 10.48
C PRO A 38 -12.66 6.23 10.00
N TRP A 39 -11.87 5.73 10.95
CA TRP A 39 -10.64 5.01 10.62
C TRP A 39 -10.90 3.75 9.79
N GLN A 40 -12.11 3.15 9.92
CA GLN A 40 -12.47 1.99 9.14
C GLN A 40 -12.47 2.29 7.63
N GLU A 41 -12.88 3.50 7.26
CA GLU A 41 -12.87 3.90 5.85
C GLU A 41 -11.46 4.13 5.36
N VAL A 42 -10.60 4.69 6.20
CA VAL A 42 -9.19 4.88 5.87
C VAL A 42 -8.52 3.52 5.67
N ALA A 43 -8.77 2.58 6.58
CA ALA A 43 -8.21 1.23 6.47
C ALA A 43 -8.70 0.51 5.21
N ALA A 44 -9.97 0.69 4.86
CA ALA A 44 -10.51 0.10 3.63
C ALA A 44 -9.83 0.65 2.38
N ASP A 45 -9.53 1.94 2.36
CA ASP A 45 -8.83 2.56 1.23
C ASP A 45 -7.39 2.05 1.13
N MET A 46 -6.72 1.86 2.26
CA MET A 46 -5.38 1.29 2.26
C MET A 46 -5.38 -0.11 1.66
N ALA A 47 -6.34 -0.94 2.07
CA ALA A 47 -6.47 -2.29 1.53
C ALA A 47 -6.78 -2.28 0.04
N ARG A 48 -7.69 -1.41 -0.38
CA ARG A 48 -8.06 -1.29 -1.79
C ARG A 48 -6.88 -0.87 -2.63
N LEU A 49 -6.13 0.13 -2.18
CA LEU A 49 -4.95 0.61 -2.90
C LEU A 49 -3.91 -0.52 -3.06
N ALA A 50 -3.64 -1.26 -1.98
CA ALA A 50 -2.71 -2.38 -2.03
C ALA A 50 -3.16 -3.42 -3.06
N MET A 51 -4.45 -3.79 -3.04
CA MET A 51 -4.98 -4.79 -3.97
C MET A 51 -4.92 -4.32 -5.42
N GLU A 52 -5.23 -3.05 -5.66
CA GLU A 52 -5.13 -2.51 -7.01
C GLU A 52 -3.71 -2.57 -7.56
N LEU A 53 -2.73 -2.29 -6.72
CA LEU A 53 -1.32 -2.36 -7.13
C LEU A 53 -0.90 -3.80 -7.44
N VAL A 54 -1.36 -4.77 -6.64
CA VAL A 54 -1.08 -6.18 -6.89
C VAL A 54 -1.65 -6.62 -8.23
N GLU A 55 -2.89 -6.24 -8.52
CA GLU A 55 -3.53 -6.56 -9.79
C GLU A 55 -2.83 -5.88 -10.97
N LYS A 56 -2.48 -4.62 -10.81
CA LYS A 56 -1.80 -3.87 -11.86
C LYS A 56 -0.43 -4.46 -12.18
N ALA A 57 0.27 -4.96 -11.17
CA ALA A 57 1.56 -5.60 -11.35
C ALA A 57 1.45 -7.04 -11.88
N GLY A 58 0.25 -7.59 -11.93
CA GLY A 58 0.05 -8.97 -12.39
C GLY A 58 0.56 -10.03 -11.42
N LEU A 59 0.60 -9.71 -10.12
CA LEU A 59 1.16 -10.59 -9.11
C LEU A 59 0.08 -11.39 -8.39
N SER A 60 0.47 -12.52 -7.81
CA SER A 60 -0.41 -13.34 -7.00
C SER A 60 -0.35 -12.92 -5.54
N ARG A 61 -1.49 -12.88 -4.87
CA ARG A 61 -1.53 -12.62 -3.43
C ARG A 61 -0.74 -13.65 -2.64
N ALA A 62 -0.67 -14.89 -3.12
CA ALA A 62 0.06 -15.95 -2.46
C ALA A 62 1.56 -15.66 -2.35
N ASP A 63 2.07 -14.80 -3.20
CA ASP A 63 3.48 -14.43 -3.20
C ASP A 63 3.79 -13.23 -2.32
N CYS A 64 2.81 -12.66 -1.65
CA CYS A 64 3.02 -11.52 -0.77
C CYS A 64 3.69 -11.99 0.53
N ALA A 65 4.89 -11.49 0.76
CA ALA A 65 5.66 -11.84 1.96
C ALA A 65 5.18 -11.05 3.20
N GLY A 66 4.59 -9.91 2.99
CA GLY A 66 4.10 -9.11 4.11
C GLY A 66 3.66 -7.72 3.67
N ILE A 67 2.94 -7.06 4.56
CA ILE A 67 2.48 -5.69 4.37
C ILE A 67 2.94 -4.88 5.58
N GLY A 68 3.69 -3.82 5.32
CA GLY A 68 4.12 -2.90 6.36
C GLY A 68 3.40 -1.57 6.22
N VAL A 69 2.95 -1.01 7.33
CA VAL A 69 2.31 0.30 7.36
C VAL A 69 3.14 1.22 8.25
N GLY A 70 3.52 2.37 7.72
CA GLY A 70 4.25 3.38 8.45
C GLY A 70 3.47 4.68 8.50
N SER A 71 3.73 5.47 9.53
CA SER A 71 3.14 6.79 9.67
C SER A 71 4.26 7.76 10.05
N PRO A 72 4.99 8.27 9.04
CA PRO A 72 6.14 9.09 9.31
C PRO A 72 5.69 10.48 9.68
N GLY A 73 5.46 11.20 9.88
CA GLY A 73 5.05 12.59 9.94
C GLY A 73 4.57 13.04 11.30
N ILE A 74 5.03 12.44 12.24
CA ILE A 74 4.54 12.88 13.52
C ILE A 74 5.17 14.19 14.03
#